data_1b82613e6f7fd9f29c09ee98f4acbfba
#
_entry.id   1b82613e6f7fd9f29c09ee98f4acbfba
#
_cell.length_a   1.000
_cell.length_b   1.000
_cell.length_c   1.000
_cell.angle_alpha   90.00
_cell.angle_beta   90.00
_cell.angle_gamma   90.00
#
_symmetry.space_group_name_H-M   'P 1'
#
loop_
_entity.id
_entity.type
_entity.pdbx_description
1 polymer ?
#
loop_
_entity_poly.entity_id
_entity_poly.type
_entity_poly.pdbx_seq_one_letter_code
_entity_poly.pdbx_strand_id
1 'polypeptide(L)'
;SLQTIAEGLTDKTEGRAFIVVTSQMDMESTVGDLNAQQSHDFSRIQGRFTTRIFLTSANADEVIQRRLLEKKEDAQAILCKEYDKQKNIIKSLFNFGDQSQFKNNYKNDEQFARCFPFMDYQFNLLQASIIELSKNNAFSGKQQSVGERSMLTITQDVAKLYKDKELDQIVQFCDMYEGLRGVLQTKISSDIQQAERTLNDELALKVLKALFLLKYVKGFPSTLDNITRVMLPTLDTDFPAYRSDIQEALNKLVRQSYIEKGANDEYHYQTNEEKDIETEIKNEDLRPEATNEELKKIFRDEIFSDSKIKLSNYKIFSYGRMVDEVLDGRDSDMFIHFITPLNNLMSTAHENMCMYSMQHANQLCVVLGEDKYLAEDLVMFKKADKCLTRLLSRNDDGYRQQIISDKRRVN
;
A
#
# COMPACT_ATOMS: atom_id res chain seq x y z
N SER A 1 -14.79 -28.33 -28.87
CA SER A 1 -14.61 -27.62 -27.61
C SER A 1 -14.22 -28.59 -26.48
N LEU A 2 -13.71 -28.11 -25.35
CA LEU A 2 -13.38 -28.94 -24.17
C LEU A 2 -14.62 -29.71 -23.67
N GLN A 3 -15.78 -29.07 -23.74
CA GLN A 3 -17.07 -29.68 -23.42
C GLN A 3 -17.37 -30.90 -24.27
N THR A 4 -17.21 -30.83 -25.59
CA THR A 4 -17.47 -31.91 -26.54
C THR A 4 -16.54 -33.11 -26.28
N ILE A 5 -15.29 -32.84 -25.88
CA ILE A 5 -14.33 -33.88 -25.52
C ILE A 5 -14.78 -34.58 -24.23
N ALA A 6 -15.17 -33.81 -23.21
CA ALA A 6 -15.62 -34.38 -21.94
C ALA A 6 -16.88 -35.21 -22.09
N GLU A 7 -17.88 -34.73 -22.82
CA GLU A 7 -19.13 -35.48 -23.12
C GLU A 7 -18.85 -36.75 -23.94
N GLY A 8 -18.10 -36.61 -25.04
CA GLY A 8 -17.79 -37.73 -25.89
C GLY A 8 -16.95 -38.83 -25.22
N LEU A 9 -16.10 -38.47 -24.27
CA LEU A 9 -15.34 -39.44 -23.49
C LEU A 9 -16.23 -40.15 -22.47
N THR A 10 -17.07 -39.43 -21.76
CA THR A 10 -18.01 -40.00 -20.77
C THR A 10 -18.98 -40.99 -21.45
N ASP A 11 -19.55 -40.60 -22.59
CA ASP A 11 -20.49 -41.43 -23.32
C ASP A 11 -19.85 -42.71 -23.90
N LYS A 12 -18.65 -42.58 -24.51
CA LYS A 12 -17.95 -43.72 -25.12
C LYS A 12 -17.35 -44.68 -24.11
N THR A 13 -17.04 -44.24 -22.92
CA THR A 13 -16.39 -45.07 -21.89
C THR A 13 -17.32 -45.46 -20.75
N GLU A 14 -18.62 -45.14 -20.85
CA GLU A 14 -19.63 -45.42 -19.80
C GLU A 14 -19.15 -44.97 -18.40
N GLY A 15 -18.49 -43.81 -18.32
CA GLY A 15 -17.97 -43.25 -17.07
C GLY A 15 -16.70 -43.92 -16.52
N ARG A 16 -16.04 -44.78 -17.27
CA ARG A 16 -14.80 -45.48 -16.85
C ARG A 16 -13.51 -44.71 -17.15
N ALA A 17 -13.60 -43.53 -17.75
CA ALA A 17 -12.46 -42.65 -17.98
C ALA A 17 -12.59 -41.35 -17.22
N PHE A 18 -11.44 -40.82 -16.79
CA PHE A 18 -11.36 -39.56 -16.07
C PHE A 18 -10.64 -38.52 -16.93
N ILE A 19 -11.12 -37.28 -16.86
CA ILE A 19 -10.47 -36.13 -17.48
C ILE A 19 -9.99 -35.19 -16.35
N VAL A 20 -8.71 -34.89 -16.37
CA VAL A 20 -8.11 -33.88 -15.47
C VAL A 20 -7.69 -32.70 -16.32
N VAL A 21 -8.16 -31.52 -15.95
CA VAL A 21 -7.83 -30.25 -16.60
C VAL A 21 -7.15 -29.36 -15.59
N THR A 22 -6.08 -28.70 -16.00
CA THR A 22 -5.38 -27.73 -15.17
C THR A 22 -5.49 -26.34 -15.77
N SER A 23 -5.68 -25.33 -14.92
CA SER A 23 -5.68 -23.92 -15.30
C SER A 23 -4.75 -23.14 -14.38
N GLN A 24 -4.08 -22.10 -14.90
CA GLN A 24 -3.25 -21.21 -14.11
C GLN A 24 -4.07 -20.10 -13.42
N MET A 25 -5.27 -19.80 -13.93
CA MET A 25 -6.15 -18.79 -13.36
C MET A 25 -7.34 -19.45 -12.70
N ASP A 26 -7.82 -18.87 -11.62
CA ASP A 26 -9.09 -19.26 -11.04
C ASP A 26 -10.20 -19.04 -12.08
N MET A 27 -11.02 -20.06 -12.25
CA MET A 27 -12.11 -20.03 -13.22
C MET A 27 -13.11 -18.90 -12.93
N GLU A 28 -13.28 -18.51 -11.67
CA GLU A 28 -14.21 -17.45 -11.25
C GLU A 28 -13.68 -16.05 -11.55
N SER A 29 -12.37 -15.82 -11.46
CA SER A 29 -11.76 -14.52 -11.79
C SER A 29 -11.76 -14.22 -13.28
N THR A 30 -11.80 -15.25 -14.12
CA THR A 30 -11.83 -15.12 -15.60
C THR A 30 -13.21 -14.68 -16.11
N VAL A 31 -14.27 -14.89 -15.33
CA VAL A 31 -15.67 -14.59 -15.74
C VAL A 31 -15.95 -13.08 -15.73
N GLY A 32 -15.23 -12.29 -14.92
CA GLY A 32 -15.41 -10.84 -14.86
C GLY A 32 -15.08 -10.08 -16.16
N ASP A 33 -14.19 -10.62 -16.98
CA ASP A 33 -13.72 -10.00 -18.24
C ASP A 33 -14.36 -10.58 -19.50
N LEU A 34 -15.29 -11.53 -19.36
CA LEU A 34 -15.93 -12.22 -20.50
C LEU A 34 -17.26 -11.57 -20.90
N ASN A 35 -17.49 -11.48 -22.22
CA ASN A 35 -18.79 -11.12 -22.77
C ASN A 35 -19.86 -12.14 -22.33
N ALA A 36 -21.14 -11.73 -22.23
CA ALA A 36 -22.25 -12.55 -21.72
C ALA A 36 -22.35 -13.94 -22.39
N GLN A 37 -21.99 -14.06 -23.66
CA GLN A 37 -22.00 -15.31 -24.42
C GLN A 37 -20.84 -16.23 -24.03
N GLN A 38 -19.66 -15.67 -23.77
CA GLN A 38 -18.49 -16.40 -23.30
C GLN A 38 -18.66 -16.88 -21.84
N SER A 39 -19.31 -16.07 -21.01
CA SER A 39 -19.67 -16.44 -19.62
C SER A 39 -20.64 -17.62 -19.57
N HIS A 40 -21.62 -17.68 -20.49
CA HIS A 40 -22.57 -18.80 -20.58
C HIS A 40 -21.91 -20.10 -21.07
N ASP A 41 -20.99 -20.01 -22.03
CA ASP A 41 -20.24 -21.20 -22.51
C ASP A 41 -19.27 -21.71 -21.43
N PHE A 42 -18.72 -20.81 -20.65
CA PHE A 42 -17.82 -21.11 -19.53
C PHE A 42 -18.56 -21.81 -18.38
N SER A 43 -19.75 -21.35 -18.03
CA SER A 43 -20.61 -22.01 -17.02
C SER A 43 -20.99 -23.44 -17.42
N ARG A 44 -21.16 -23.70 -18.69
CA ARG A 44 -21.40 -25.06 -19.21
C ARG A 44 -20.20 -25.97 -19.06
N ILE A 45 -18.99 -25.46 -19.28
CA ILE A 45 -17.76 -26.21 -19.06
C ILE A 45 -17.59 -26.50 -17.56
N GLN A 46 -17.82 -25.49 -16.70
CA GLN A 46 -17.74 -25.66 -15.25
C GLN A 46 -18.67 -26.75 -14.70
N GLY A 47 -19.88 -26.84 -15.21
CA GLY A 47 -20.86 -27.85 -14.79
C GLY A 47 -20.44 -29.30 -15.09
N ARG A 48 -19.44 -29.52 -15.96
CA ARG A 48 -18.92 -30.85 -16.30
C ARG A 48 -17.76 -31.31 -15.42
N PHE A 49 -17.11 -30.37 -14.72
CA PHE A 49 -16.00 -30.68 -13.81
C PHE A 49 -16.46 -30.41 -12.36
N THR A 50 -17.03 -31.45 -11.75
CA THR A 50 -17.62 -31.38 -10.41
C THR A 50 -16.56 -31.36 -9.30
N THR A 51 -15.42 -32.01 -9.53
CA THR A 51 -14.32 -32.05 -8.58
C THR A 51 -13.34 -30.94 -8.92
N ARG A 52 -13.22 -29.97 -8.03
CA ARG A 52 -12.29 -28.84 -8.15
C ARG A 52 -11.26 -28.93 -7.03
N ILE A 53 -10.01 -28.91 -7.41
CA ILE A 53 -8.89 -28.91 -6.48
C ILE A 53 -8.13 -27.62 -6.70
N PHE A 54 -8.21 -26.71 -5.73
CA PHE A 54 -7.43 -25.48 -5.74
C PHE A 54 -6.02 -25.80 -5.26
N LEU A 55 -5.04 -25.55 -6.13
CA LEU A 55 -3.63 -25.54 -5.72
C LEU A 55 -3.40 -24.18 -5.08
N THR A 56 -3.34 -24.15 -3.75
CA THR A 56 -3.09 -22.91 -3.00
C THR A 56 -1.62 -22.56 -3.05
N SER A 57 -1.33 -21.26 -2.95
CA SER A 57 0.05 -20.72 -2.89
C SER A 57 0.90 -21.27 -1.74
N ALA A 58 0.29 -21.82 -0.70
CA ALA A 58 0.98 -22.59 0.35
C ALA A 58 1.83 -23.74 -0.22
N ASN A 59 1.50 -24.23 -1.41
CA ASN A 59 2.29 -25.25 -2.09
C ASN A 59 3.52 -24.69 -2.82
N ALA A 60 3.51 -23.41 -3.23
CA ALA A 60 4.67 -22.79 -3.88
C ALA A 60 5.84 -22.67 -2.92
N ASP A 61 5.59 -22.21 -1.70
CA ASP A 61 6.61 -22.08 -0.65
C ASP A 61 7.21 -23.44 -0.31
N GLU A 62 6.38 -24.48 -0.19
CA GLU A 62 6.84 -25.84 0.07
C GLU A 62 7.69 -26.39 -1.08
N VAL A 63 7.30 -26.13 -2.31
CA VAL A 63 8.07 -26.55 -3.51
C VAL A 63 9.42 -25.82 -3.54
N ILE A 64 9.45 -24.51 -3.26
CA ILE A 64 10.69 -23.72 -3.17
C ILE A 64 11.61 -24.33 -2.11
N GLN A 65 11.11 -24.54 -0.90
CA GLN A 65 11.89 -25.05 0.23
C GLN A 65 12.41 -26.47 0.00
N ARG A 66 11.61 -27.37 -0.58
CA ARG A 66 11.95 -28.77 -0.76
C ARG A 66 12.71 -29.08 -2.05
N ARG A 67 12.58 -28.26 -3.10
CA ARG A 67 13.17 -28.53 -4.40
C ARG A 67 14.31 -27.58 -4.76
N LEU A 68 14.14 -26.30 -4.44
CA LEU A 68 15.12 -25.29 -4.80
C LEU A 68 16.15 -25.07 -3.70
N LEU A 69 15.69 -25.09 -2.44
CA LEU A 69 16.51 -24.78 -1.27
C LEU A 69 16.90 -26.05 -0.46
N GLU A 70 16.74 -27.25 -1.03
CA GLU A 70 17.11 -28.50 -0.37
C GLU A 70 18.61 -28.48 0.00
N LYS A 71 18.92 -28.79 1.27
CA LYS A 71 20.27 -28.82 1.82
C LYS A 71 20.78 -30.25 1.90
N LYS A 72 22.09 -30.41 1.80
CA LYS A 72 22.77 -31.64 2.19
C LYS A 72 22.61 -31.84 3.69
N GLU A 73 22.64 -33.10 4.15
CA GLU A 73 22.41 -33.46 5.55
C GLU A 73 23.38 -32.73 6.50
N ASP A 74 24.65 -32.63 6.13
CA ASP A 74 25.67 -31.92 6.90
C ASP A 74 25.36 -30.44 7.07
N ALA A 75 24.95 -29.78 5.98
CA ALA A 75 24.57 -28.36 5.97
C ALA A 75 23.30 -28.13 6.80
N GLN A 76 22.32 -29.01 6.69
CA GLN A 76 21.10 -28.93 7.50
C GLN A 76 21.43 -29.03 9.00
N ALA A 77 22.30 -29.97 9.42
CA ALA A 77 22.69 -30.11 10.80
C ALA A 77 23.43 -28.88 11.36
N ILE A 78 24.23 -28.19 10.52
CA ILE A 78 24.91 -26.93 10.88
C ILE A 78 23.88 -25.83 11.08
N LEU A 79 22.94 -25.65 10.14
CA LEU A 79 21.92 -24.61 10.21
C LEU A 79 20.97 -24.79 11.39
N CYS A 80 20.57 -26.03 11.71
CA CYS A 80 19.78 -26.32 12.92
C CYS A 80 20.49 -25.90 14.22
N LYS A 81 21.80 -26.19 14.32
CA LYS A 81 22.59 -25.76 15.48
C LYS A 81 22.72 -24.23 15.56
N GLU A 82 22.86 -23.57 14.42
CA GLU A 82 22.93 -22.10 14.35
C GLU A 82 21.62 -21.45 14.77
N TYR A 83 20.50 -21.99 14.30
CA TYR A 83 19.17 -21.54 14.72
C TYR A 83 18.99 -21.64 16.26
N ASP A 84 19.39 -22.75 16.87
CA ASP A 84 19.25 -22.91 18.31
C ASP A 84 20.00 -21.87 19.13
N LYS A 85 21.14 -21.37 18.62
CA LYS A 85 21.89 -20.28 19.25
C LYS A 85 21.19 -18.93 19.07
N GLN A 86 20.58 -18.69 17.91
CA GLN A 86 20.13 -17.37 17.49
C GLN A 86 18.59 -17.20 17.49
N LYS A 87 17.80 -18.21 17.83
CA LYS A 87 16.32 -18.18 17.74
C LYS A 87 15.66 -16.99 18.43
N ASN A 88 16.20 -16.56 19.57
CA ASN A 88 15.67 -15.40 20.29
C ASN A 88 15.99 -14.08 19.59
N ILE A 89 17.19 -14.00 19.01
CA ILE A 89 17.64 -12.87 18.20
C ILE A 89 16.77 -12.76 16.94
N ILE A 90 16.59 -13.85 16.21
CA ILE A 90 15.75 -13.92 15.00
C ILE A 90 14.32 -13.48 15.31
N LYS A 91 13.74 -13.95 16.40
CA LYS A 91 12.39 -13.57 16.82
C LYS A 91 12.26 -12.08 17.15
N SER A 92 13.29 -11.49 17.75
CA SER A 92 13.33 -10.07 18.08
C SER A 92 13.57 -9.20 16.86
N LEU A 93 14.55 -9.56 16.01
CA LEU A 93 14.91 -8.80 14.81
C LEU A 93 13.77 -8.70 13.80
N PHE A 94 13.04 -9.79 13.56
CA PHE A 94 11.97 -9.82 12.55
C PHE A 94 10.57 -9.68 13.16
N ASN A 95 10.45 -8.85 14.20
CA ASN A 95 9.16 -8.40 14.71
C ASN A 95 8.76 -7.07 14.06
N PHE A 96 7.80 -7.10 13.14
CA PHE A 96 7.32 -5.95 12.40
C PHE A 96 6.20 -5.17 13.11
N GLY A 97 5.95 -5.47 14.39
CA GLY A 97 4.89 -4.85 15.18
C GLY A 97 3.49 -5.46 14.96
N ASP A 98 2.53 -5.01 15.77
CA ASP A 98 1.17 -5.59 15.79
C ASP A 98 0.35 -5.23 14.54
N GLN A 99 0.68 -4.12 13.88
CA GLN A 99 0.01 -3.67 12.65
C GLN A 99 0.42 -4.48 11.43
N SER A 100 1.53 -5.21 11.49
CA SER A 100 1.98 -6.05 10.38
C SER A 100 1.29 -7.41 10.40
N GLN A 101 0.76 -7.81 9.25
CA GLN A 101 0.27 -9.17 9.05
C GLN A 101 1.38 -10.17 8.71
N PHE A 102 2.58 -9.67 8.38
CA PHE A 102 3.73 -10.49 8.05
C PHE A 102 4.53 -10.79 9.32
N LYS A 103 4.72 -12.07 9.60
CA LYS A 103 5.42 -12.53 10.79
C LYS A 103 6.45 -13.59 10.43
N ASN A 104 7.56 -13.59 11.12
CA ASN A 104 8.59 -14.61 10.98
C ASN A 104 8.31 -15.74 12.01
N ASN A 105 7.60 -16.78 11.57
CA ASN A 105 7.07 -17.83 12.43
C ASN A 105 7.70 -19.18 12.13
N TYR A 106 8.98 -19.38 12.51
CA TYR A 106 9.55 -20.72 12.48
C TYR A 106 8.94 -21.61 13.56
N LYS A 107 8.46 -22.79 13.16
CA LYS A 107 7.95 -23.81 14.07
C LYS A 107 9.07 -24.55 14.77
N ASN A 108 10.16 -24.79 14.06
CA ASN A 108 11.34 -25.52 14.53
C ASN A 108 12.59 -25.12 13.73
N ASP A 109 13.73 -25.64 14.14
CA ASP A 109 15.03 -25.48 13.51
C ASP A 109 15.09 -26.07 12.09
N GLU A 110 14.37 -27.16 11.82
CA GLU A 110 14.28 -27.73 10.48
C GLU A 110 13.63 -26.78 9.49
N GLN A 111 12.60 -26.04 9.89
CA GLN A 111 11.96 -25.07 9.02
C GLN A 111 12.91 -23.91 8.71
N PHE A 112 13.66 -23.42 9.70
CA PHE A 112 14.70 -22.42 9.45
C PHE A 112 15.73 -22.93 8.44
N ALA A 113 16.26 -24.13 8.66
CA ALA A 113 17.23 -24.71 7.75
C ALA A 113 16.70 -24.90 6.31
N ARG A 114 15.42 -25.21 6.14
CA ARG A 114 14.78 -25.32 4.83
C ARG A 114 14.64 -23.96 4.12
N CYS A 115 14.30 -22.90 4.86
CA CYS A 115 14.11 -21.57 4.29
C CYS A 115 15.44 -20.88 3.97
N PHE A 116 16.49 -21.11 4.77
CA PHE A 116 17.77 -20.41 4.66
C PHE A 116 18.33 -20.43 3.21
N PRO A 117 18.89 -19.32 2.67
CA PRO A 117 19.22 -18.04 3.32
C PRO A 117 18.05 -17.05 3.39
N PHE A 118 16.84 -17.45 2.98
CA PHE A 118 15.64 -16.64 3.10
C PHE A 118 15.05 -16.74 4.51
N MET A 119 14.40 -15.67 4.94
CA MET A 119 13.56 -15.65 6.14
C MET A 119 12.11 -16.05 5.79
N ASP A 120 11.43 -16.72 6.73
CA ASP A 120 10.07 -17.26 6.50
C ASP A 120 9.08 -16.20 6.00
N TYR A 121 9.10 -15.01 6.60
CA TYR A 121 8.22 -13.90 6.22
C TYR A 121 8.41 -13.44 4.76
N GLN A 122 9.60 -13.62 4.19
CA GLN A 122 9.95 -13.10 2.86
C GLN A 122 9.14 -13.78 1.75
N PHE A 123 8.76 -15.05 1.91
CA PHE A 123 7.95 -15.75 0.92
C PHE A 123 6.56 -15.11 0.82
N ASN A 124 5.89 -14.92 1.95
CA ASN A 124 4.57 -14.30 2.00
C ASN A 124 4.63 -12.82 1.57
N LEU A 125 5.67 -12.09 1.96
CA LEU A 125 5.86 -10.70 1.58
C LEU A 125 6.12 -10.55 0.08
N LEU A 126 6.97 -11.40 -0.51
CA LEU A 126 7.23 -11.42 -1.95
C LEU A 126 5.96 -11.77 -2.75
N GLN A 127 5.22 -12.77 -2.28
CA GLN A 127 3.95 -13.13 -2.92
C GLN A 127 2.95 -11.96 -2.91
N ALA A 128 2.79 -11.30 -1.77
CA ALA A 128 1.95 -10.11 -1.67
C ALA A 128 2.43 -9.01 -2.60
N SER A 129 3.75 -8.76 -2.67
CA SER A 129 4.34 -7.78 -3.59
C SER A 129 4.03 -8.09 -5.05
N ILE A 130 4.19 -9.34 -5.48
CA ILE A 130 3.90 -9.76 -6.86
C ILE A 130 2.41 -9.58 -7.18
N ILE A 131 1.51 -10.00 -6.29
CA ILE A 131 0.06 -9.88 -6.48
C ILE A 131 -0.34 -8.41 -6.61
N GLU A 132 0.13 -7.56 -5.70
CA GLU A 132 -0.25 -6.15 -5.71
C GLU A 132 0.39 -5.39 -6.88
N LEU A 133 1.63 -5.67 -7.26
CA LEU A 133 2.25 -5.14 -8.48
C LEU A 133 1.47 -5.58 -9.73
N SER A 134 0.98 -6.82 -9.78
CA SER A 134 0.16 -7.32 -10.90
C SER A 134 -1.18 -6.57 -11.01
N LYS A 135 -1.88 -6.37 -9.90
CA LYS A 135 -3.13 -5.59 -9.86
C LYS A 135 -2.94 -4.15 -10.34
N ASN A 136 -1.76 -3.58 -10.09
CA ASN A 136 -1.40 -2.23 -10.51
C ASN A 136 -0.69 -2.20 -11.89
N ASN A 137 -0.86 -3.23 -12.71
CA ASN A 137 -0.34 -3.32 -14.06
C ASN A 137 1.18 -3.06 -14.18
N ALA A 138 1.96 -3.48 -13.17
CA ALA A 138 3.41 -3.28 -13.19
C ALA A 138 4.16 -4.20 -14.16
N PHE A 139 3.53 -5.26 -14.65
CA PHE A 139 4.16 -6.26 -15.50
C PHE A 139 3.86 -6.07 -16.99
N SER A 140 4.82 -6.40 -17.86
CA SER A 140 4.70 -6.30 -19.31
C SER A 140 3.99 -7.51 -19.91
N GLY A 141 3.07 -7.29 -20.87
CA GLY A 141 2.42 -8.31 -21.68
C GLY A 141 1.18 -8.97 -21.07
N LYS A 142 0.59 -9.94 -21.79
CA LYS A 142 -0.57 -10.74 -21.35
C LYS A 142 -0.27 -11.68 -20.18
N GLN A 143 0.86 -11.55 -19.54
CA GLN A 143 1.29 -12.39 -18.41
C GLN A 143 0.75 -11.83 -17.09
N GLN A 144 -0.58 -11.61 -17.03
CA GLN A 144 -1.27 -11.43 -15.74
C GLN A 144 -1.20 -12.72 -14.86
N SER A 145 -0.68 -13.81 -15.38
CA SER A 145 -0.35 -15.02 -14.61
C SER A 145 1.07 -14.97 -14.02
N VAL A 146 1.48 -13.81 -13.49
CA VAL A 146 2.75 -13.62 -12.79
C VAL A 146 2.60 -14.09 -11.34
N GLY A 147 2.19 -15.34 -11.14
CA GLY A 147 2.02 -15.89 -9.81
C GLY A 147 3.22 -16.75 -9.36
N GLU A 148 2.95 -18.00 -9.13
CA GLU A 148 3.86 -18.99 -8.55
C GLU A 148 5.14 -19.21 -9.38
N ARG A 149 5.08 -19.13 -10.72
CA ARG A 149 6.26 -19.26 -11.57
C ARG A 149 7.27 -18.14 -11.36
N SER A 150 6.78 -16.92 -11.13
CA SER A 150 7.65 -15.79 -10.87
C SER A 150 8.32 -15.93 -9.51
N MET A 151 7.61 -16.39 -8.48
CA MET A 151 8.20 -16.69 -7.19
C MET A 151 9.35 -17.70 -7.32
N LEU A 152 9.15 -18.81 -8.03
CA LEU A 152 10.19 -19.81 -8.26
C LEU A 152 11.41 -19.22 -8.95
N THR A 153 11.20 -18.45 -10.03
CA THR A 153 12.28 -17.85 -10.80
C THR A 153 13.05 -16.82 -9.97
N ILE A 154 12.33 -15.94 -9.27
CA ILE A 154 12.94 -14.90 -8.41
C ILE A 154 13.76 -15.57 -7.31
N THR A 155 13.16 -16.53 -6.60
CA THR A 155 13.87 -17.23 -5.51
C THR A 155 15.09 -17.98 -6.03
N GLN A 156 15.02 -18.60 -7.22
CA GLN A 156 16.16 -19.26 -7.84
C GLN A 156 17.29 -18.27 -8.18
N ASP A 157 16.96 -17.14 -8.76
CA ASP A 157 17.96 -16.14 -9.15
C ASP A 157 18.60 -15.49 -7.93
N VAL A 158 17.82 -15.17 -6.91
CA VAL A 158 18.35 -14.69 -5.63
C VAL A 158 19.20 -15.76 -4.94
N ALA A 159 18.76 -17.03 -4.90
CA ALA A 159 19.56 -18.11 -4.31
C ALA A 159 20.91 -18.26 -5.00
N LYS A 160 20.99 -18.05 -6.33
CA LYS A 160 22.27 -18.06 -7.07
C LYS A 160 23.21 -16.93 -6.64
N LEU A 161 22.68 -15.74 -6.25
CA LEU A 161 23.49 -14.64 -5.72
C LEU A 161 24.13 -14.99 -4.36
N TYR A 162 23.49 -15.86 -3.62
CA TYR A 162 23.90 -16.25 -2.27
C TYR A 162 24.68 -17.58 -2.20
N LYS A 163 24.88 -18.30 -3.33
CA LYS A 163 25.50 -19.64 -3.35
C LYS A 163 26.93 -19.69 -2.82
N ASP A 164 27.69 -18.59 -2.97
CA ASP A 164 29.09 -18.47 -2.56
C ASP A 164 29.26 -17.53 -1.34
N LYS A 165 28.16 -17.17 -0.68
CA LYS A 165 28.15 -16.29 0.49
C LYS A 165 28.39 -17.09 1.77
N GLU A 166 28.83 -16.41 2.83
CA GLU A 166 29.03 -17.01 4.16
C GLU A 166 27.69 -17.36 4.82
N LEU A 167 27.73 -18.28 5.80
CA LEU A 167 26.52 -18.81 6.45
C LEU A 167 25.81 -17.81 7.39
N ASP A 168 26.42 -16.68 7.71
CA ASP A 168 25.82 -15.60 8.48
C ASP A 168 24.98 -14.64 7.61
N GLN A 169 25.15 -14.70 6.28
CA GLN A 169 24.45 -13.81 5.36
C GLN A 169 23.06 -14.30 5.03
N ILE A 170 22.10 -13.40 5.15
CA ILE A 170 20.70 -13.63 4.84
C ILE A 170 20.26 -12.78 3.64
N VAL A 171 19.24 -13.22 2.94
CA VAL A 171 18.71 -12.51 1.78
C VAL A 171 18.09 -11.17 2.22
N GLN A 172 18.55 -10.08 1.61
CA GLN A 172 17.91 -8.78 1.75
C GLN A 172 16.69 -8.71 0.83
N PHE A 173 15.59 -8.10 1.29
CA PHE A 173 14.36 -8.06 0.49
C PHE A 173 14.52 -7.34 -0.86
N CYS A 174 15.40 -6.35 -0.93
CA CYS A 174 15.73 -5.63 -2.16
C CYS A 174 16.30 -6.52 -3.28
N ASP A 175 16.95 -7.63 -2.92
CA ASP A 175 17.58 -8.52 -3.92
C ASP A 175 16.53 -9.22 -4.80
N MET A 176 15.30 -9.34 -4.30
CA MET A 176 14.17 -9.90 -5.05
C MET A 176 13.77 -9.04 -6.25
N TYR A 177 14.13 -7.74 -6.25
CA TYR A 177 13.89 -6.85 -7.38
C TYR A 177 14.60 -7.33 -8.66
N GLU A 178 15.82 -7.86 -8.54
CA GLU A 178 16.59 -8.29 -9.71
C GLU A 178 15.90 -9.44 -10.45
N GLY A 179 15.26 -10.35 -9.73
CA GLY A 179 14.46 -11.42 -10.34
C GLY A 179 13.17 -10.95 -11.02
N LEU A 180 12.64 -9.77 -10.63
CA LEU A 180 11.45 -9.16 -11.23
C LEU A 180 11.78 -8.24 -12.39
N ARG A 181 12.99 -7.71 -12.46
CA ARG A 181 13.42 -6.66 -13.42
C ARG A 181 13.06 -6.97 -14.87
N GLY A 182 13.23 -8.22 -15.29
CA GLY A 182 13.00 -8.66 -16.68
C GLY A 182 11.53 -8.75 -17.10
N VAL A 183 10.60 -8.73 -16.14
CA VAL A 183 9.15 -8.85 -16.40
C VAL A 183 8.37 -7.56 -16.12
N LEU A 184 9.04 -6.55 -15.53
CA LEU A 184 8.44 -5.24 -15.29
C LEU A 184 8.22 -4.47 -16.59
N GLN A 185 7.19 -3.64 -16.63
CA GLN A 185 6.99 -2.70 -17.72
C GLN A 185 8.19 -1.72 -17.82
N THR A 186 8.58 -1.40 -19.03
CA THR A 186 9.70 -0.47 -19.29
C THR A 186 9.51 0.86 -18.58
N LYS A 187 8.30 1.41 -18.54
CA LYS A 187 7.96 2.66 -17.86
C LYS A 187 8.32 2.61 -16.36
N ILE A 188 8.05 1.49 -15.70
CA ILE A 188 8.30 1.30 -14.27
C ILE A 188 9.77 0.99 -13.99
N SER A 189 10.38 0.15 -14.81
CA SER A 189 11.81 -0.18 -14.67
C SER A 189 12.72 0.99 -15.00
N SER A 190 12.30 1.93 -15.88
CA SER A 190 13.09 3.11 -16.24
C SER A 190 13.38 4.02 -15.06
N ASP A 191 12.45 4.17 -14.12
CA ASP A 191 12.62 5.04 -12.95
C ASP A 191 13.72 4.53 -12.04
N ILE A 192 13.78 3.22 -11.79
CA ILE A 192 14.86 2.61 -11.01
C ILE A 192 16.15 2.58 -11.79
N GLN A 193 16.13 2.33 -13.12
CA GLN A 193 17.31 2.43 -13.96
C GLN A 193 17.91 3.84 -13.99
N GLN A 194 17.08 4.87 -13.96
CA GLN A 194 17.52 6.24 -13.82
C GLN A 194 18.19 6.46 -12.46
N ALA A 195 17.57 5.96 -11.38
CA ALA A 195 18.16 6.02 -10.05
C ALA A 195 19.52 5.29 -9.99
N GLU A 196 19.66 4.12 -10.64
CA GLU A 196 20.93 3.39 -10.74
C GLU A 196 22.06 4.22 -11.38
N ARG A 197 21.71 5.14 -12.28
CA ARG A 197 22.69 6.03 -12.97
C ARG A 197 23.00 7.30 -12.19
N THR A 198 22.07 7.78 -11.39
CA THR A 198 22.15 9.09 -10.74
C THR A 198 22.45 9.02 -9.24
N LEU A 199 22.04 7.95 -8.57
CA LEU A 199 22.34 7.70 -7.16
C LEU A 199 23.73 7.07 -7.06
N ASN A 200 24.73 7.86 -6.62
CA ASN A 200 26.06 7.35 -6.28
C ASN A 200 26.05 6.79 -4.83
N ASP A 201 25.10 5.92 -4.52
CA ASP A 201 24.90 5.37 -3.18
C ASP A 201 24.20 4.01 -3.29
N GLU A 202 24.99 2.95 -3.07
CA GLU A 202 24.49 1.59 -3.19
C GLU A 202 23.41 1.24 -2.17
N LEU A 203 23.55 1.72 -0.92
CA LEU A 203 22.57 1.47 0.13
C LEU A 203 21.24 2.16 -0.17
N ALA A 204 21.31 3.44 -0.59
CA ALA A 204 20.10 4.17 -0.98
C ALA A 204 19.38 3.50 -2.17
N LEU A 205 20.12 2.98 -3.14
CA LEU A 205 19.56 2.24 -4.27
C LEU A 205 18.89 0.93 -3.83
N LYS A 206 19.51 0.18 -2.92
CA LYS A 206 18.93 -1.03 -2.34
C LYS A 206 17.63 -0.74 -1.58
N VAL A 207 17.63 0.31 -0.76
CA VAL A 207 16.44 0.77 -0.04
C VAL A 207 15.32 1.17 -1.01
N LEU A 208 15.65 1.87 -2.10
CA LEU A 208 14.69 2.24 -3.13
C LEU A 208 14.04 1.01 -3.80
N LYS A 209 14.84 -0.02 -4.12
CA LYS A 209 14.34 -1.29 -4.69
C LYS A 209 13.42 -2.02 -3.70
N ALA A 210 13.76 -2.04 -2.41
CA ALA A 210 12.89 -2.62 -1.38
C ALA A 210 11.56 -1.86 -1.27
N LEU A 211 11.58 -0.53 -1.23
CA LEU A 211 10.38 0.30 -1.16
C LEU A 211 9.51 0.18 -2.42
N PHE A 212 10.11 -0.01 -3.60
CA PHE A 212 9.37 -0.32 -4.81
C PHE A 212 8.57 -1.63 -4.67
N LEU A 213 9.18 -2.69 -4.15
CA LEU A 213 8.52 -3.98 -3.94
C LEU A 213 7.38 -3.87 -2.91
N LEU A 214 7.54 -3.00 -1.91
CA LEU A 214 6.56 -2.79 -0.83
C LEU A 214 5.46 -1.79 -1.17
N LYS A 215 5.58 -1.06 -2.29
CA LYS A 215 4.74 0.09 -2.64
C LYS A 215 3.23 -0.14 -2.44
N TYR A 216 2.72 -1.27 -2.90
CA TYR A 216 1.28 -1.57 -2.89
C TYR A 216 0.90 -2.62 -1.85
N VAL A 217 1.86 -3.11 -1.06
CA VAL A 217 1.62 -4.18 -0.07
C VAL A 217 0.86 -3.62 1.12
N LYS A 218 -0.37 -4.08 1.29
CA LYS A 218 -1.19 -3.72 2.45
C LYS A 218 -0.78 -4.55 3.67
N GLY A 219 -0.83 -3.94 4.86
CA GLY A 219 -0.51 -4.63 6.12
C GLY A 219 0.97 -4.86 6.36
N PHE A 220 1.84 -4.10 5.67
CA PHE A 220 3.25 -3.96 5.98
C PHE A 220 3.58 -2.48 6.15
N PRO A 221 3.64 -1.95 7.39
CA PRO A 221 4.03 -0.57 7.64
C PRO A 221 5.48 -0.33 7.22
N SER A 222 5.72 0.53 6.23
CA SER A 222 7.06 0.84 5.72
C SER A 222 7.77 1.90 6.58
N THR A 223 7.81 1.67 7.90
CA THR A 223 8.52 2.51 8.86
C THR A 223 10.03 2.29 8.76
N LEU A 224 10.83 3.23 9.27
CA LEU A 224 12.29 3.10 9.34
C LEU A 224 12.73 1.76 9.93
N ASP A 225 12.13 1.34 11.04
CA ASP A 225 12.49 0.09 11.72
C ASP A 225 12.18 -1.13 10.87
N ASN A 226 11.01 -1.16 10.22
CA ASN A 226 10.62 -2.28 9.38
C ASN A 226 11.44 -2.35 8.10
N ILE A 227 11.77 -1.20 7.49
CA ILE A 227 12.68 -1.12 6.35
C ILE A 227 14.06 -1.64 6.76
N THR A 228 14.58 -1.21 7.92
CA THR A 228 15.87 -1.72 8.44
C THR A 228 15.85 -3.24 8.58
N ARG A 229 14.77 -3.82 9.13
CA ARG A 229 14.63 -5.28 9.33
C ARG A 229 14.64 -6.06 8.02
N VAL A 230 13.93 -5.62 7.00
CA VAL A 230 13.90 -6.33 5.70
C VAL A 230 15.18 -6.15 4.89
N MET A 231 16.02 -5.19 5.29
CA MET A 231 17.30 -4.88 4.66
C MET A 231 18.51 -5.45 5.39
N LEU A 232 18.33 -6.18 6.51
CA LEU A 232 19.43 -6.75 7.26
C LEU A 232 20.28 -7.71 6.41
N PRO A 233 21.61 -7.52 6.33
CA PRO A 233 22.47 -8.39 5.55
C PRO A 233 22.88 -9.67 6.31
N THR A 234 22.98 -9.58 7.64
CA THR A 234 23.37 -10.70 8.52
C THR A 234 22.57 -10.68 9.83
N LEU A 235 22.50 -11.80 10.51
CA LEU A 235 21.84 -11.90 11.83
C LEU A 235 22.61 -11.19 12.95
N ASP A 236 23.93 -11.01 12.78
CA ASP A 236 24.82 -10.36 13.74
C ASP A 236 25.02 -8.85 13.47
N THR A 237 24.24 -8.28 12.53
CA THR A 237 24.31 -6.86 12.21
C THR A 237 24.00 -5.98 13.43
N ASP A 238 24.85 -5.00 13.71
CA ASP A 238 24.56 -3.95 14.70
C ASP A 238 23.33 -3.14 14.25
N PHE A 239 22.17 -3.52 14.77
CA PHE A 239 20.89 -2.93 14.35
C PHE A 239 20.81 -1.42 14.55
N PRO A 240 21.23 -0.81 15.70
CA PRO A 240 21.27 0.63 15.88
C PRO A 240 22.13 1.37 14.85
N ALA A 241 23.34 0.88 14.58
CA ALA A 241 24.24 1.48 13.61
C ALA A 241 23.65 1.38 12.20
N TYR A 242 23.21 0.19 11.79
CA TYR A 242 22.63 -0.02 10.46
C TYR A 242 21.31 0.76 10.25
N ARG A 243 20.50 0.91 11.32
CA ARG A 243 19.31 1.76 11.30
C ARG A 243 19.64 3.22 11.00
N SER A 244 20.77 3.72 11.53
CA SER A 244 21.25 5.07 11.22
C SER A 244 21.63 5.22 9.76
N ASP A 245 22.32 4.22 9.20
CA ASP A 245 22.71 4.22 7.77
C ASP A 245 21.46 4.17 6.87
N ILE A 246 20.46 3.36 7.21
CA ILE A 246 19.17 3.32 6.51
C ILE A 246 18.44 4.67 6.59
N GLN A 247 18.46 5.33 7.75
CA GLN A 247 17.86 6.66 7.91
C GLN A 247 18.53 7.70 7.02
N GLU A 248 19.86 7.67 6.89
CA GLU A 248 20.60 8.55 5.98
C GLU A 248 20.23 8.29 4.52
N ALA A 249 20.15 7.03 4.14
CA ALA A 249 19.72 6.61 2.81
C ALA A 249 18.29 7.09 2.50
N LEU A 250 17.35 6.92 3.43
CA LEU A 250 15.97 7.41 3.29
C LEU A 250 15.92 8.94 3.18
N ASN A 251 16.66 9.66 4.00
CA ASN A 251 16.73 11.12 3.93
C ASN A 251 17.23 11.59 2.56
N LYS A 252 18.23 10.91 2.00
CA LYS A 252 18.75 11.20 0.68
C LYS A 252 17.71 10.95 -0.42
N LEU A 253 16.97 9.83 -0.34
CA LEU A 253 15.92 9.48 -1.29
C LEU A 253 14.74 10.47 -1.23
N VAL A 254 14.35 10.93 -0.05
CA VAL A 254 13.32 11.98 0.14
C VAL A 254 13.78 13.30 -0.51
N ARG A 255 15.01 13.75 -0.23
CA ARG A 255 15.55 14.98 -0.84
C ARG A 255 15.58 14.96 -2.36
N GLN A 256 15.79 13.78 -2.94
CA GLN A 256 15.83 13.61 -4.39
C GLN A 256 14.46 13.22 -4.97
N SER A 257 13.41 13.24 -4.14
CA SER A 257 12.02 12.93 -4.53
C SER A 257 11.83 11.55 -5.16
N TYR A 258 12.63 10.55 -4.76
CA TYR A 258 12.39 9.15 -5.14
C TYR A 258 11.36 8.49 -4.24
N ILE A 259 11.24 8.96 -3.02
CA ILE A 259 10.28 8.48 -2.03
C ILE A 259 9.63 9.66 -1.30
N GLU A 260 8.46 9.42 -0.75
CA GLU A 260 7.73 10.35 0.10
C GLU A 260 7.68 9.82 1.52
N LYS A 261 7.77 10.71 2.52
CA LYS A 261 7.50 10.40 3.91
C LYS A 261 6.05 10.78 4.19
N GLY A 262 5.20 9.77 4.35
CA GLY A 262 3.79 9.91 4.64
C GLY A 262 3.47 10.07 6.13
N ALA A 263 2.17 10.04 6.45
CA ALA A 263 1.69 9.97 7.82
C ALA A 263 2.23 8.74 8.54
N ASN A 264 2.28 8.76 9.86
CA ASN A 264 2.79 7.67 10.70
C ASN A 264 4.27 7.30 10.48
N ASP A 265 5.09 8.22 9.95
CA ASP A 265 6.51 8.01 9.66
C ASP A 265 6.78 6.84 8.69
N GLU A 266 5.84 6.55 7.79
CA GLU A 266 6.00 5.57 6.73
C GLU A 266 6.63 6.18 5.48
N TYR A 267 7.43 5.39 4.76
CA TYR A 267 8.10 5.80 3.53
C TYR A 267 7.52 5.07 2.33
N HIS A 268 7.16 5.82 1.30
CA HIS A 268 6.50 5.29 0.09
C HIS A 268 7.30 5.61 -1.16
N TYR A 269 7.47 4.62 -2.02
CA TYR A 269 8.08 4.81 -3.33
C TYR A 269 7.18 5.66 -4.22
N GLN A 270 7.74 6.67 -4.89
CA GLN A 270 7.03 7.51 -5.85
C GLN A 270 7.43 7.19 -7.28
N THR A 271 6.44 6.95 -8.16
CA THR A 271 6.66 6.90 -9.61
C THR A 271 6.83 8.30 -10.18
N ASN A 272 7.47 8.43 -11.35
CA ASN A 272 7.59 9.72 -12.04
C ASN A 272 6.20 10.32 -12.34
N GLU A 273 5.24 9.48 -12.68
CA GLU A 273 3.86 9.93 -12.92
C GLU A 273 3.20 10.51 -11.67
N GLU A 274 3.43 9.92 -10.50
CA GLU A 274 2.95 10.47 -9.22
C GLU A 274 3.60 11.81 -8.89
N LYS A 275 4.89 11.96 -9.19
CA LYS A 275 5.63 13.24 -9.04
C LYS A 275 5.09 14.33 -9.97
N ASP A 276 4.82 13.97 -11.24
CA ASP A 276 4.25 14.88 -12.21
C ASP A 276 2.86 15.35 -11.78
N ILE A 277 2.02 14.41 -11.31
CA ILE A 277 0.70 14.70 -10.77
C ILE A 277 0.78 15.58 -9.52
N GLU A 278 1.69 15.29 -8.61
CA GLU A 278 1.87 16.10 -7.40
C GLU A 278 2.31 17.53 -7.74
N THR A 279 3.20 17.67 -8.72
CA THR A 279 3.62 18.97 -9.22
C THR A 279 2.46 19.70 -9.87
N GLU A 280 1.63 19.01 -10.65
CA GLU A 280 0.41 19.56 -11.24
C GLU A 280 -0.57 20.04 -10.18
N ILE A 281 -0.81 19.22 -9.13
CA ILE A 281 -1.67 19.60 -8.00
C ILE A 281 -1.10 20.84 -7.27
N LYS A 282 0.18 20.86 -6.96
CA LYS A 282 0.84 21.99 -6.27
C LYS A 282 0.74 23.29 -7.07
N ASN A 283 0.85 23.21 -8.40
CA ASN A 283 0.80 24.36 -9.30
C ASN A 283 -0.64 24.79 -9.66
N GLU A 284 -1.67 24.07 -9.20
CA GLU A 284 -3.05 24.45 -9.48
C GLU A 284 -3.43 25.74 -8.73
N ASP A 285 -3.97 26.70 -9.45
CA ASP A 285 -4.42 27.96 -8.86
C ASP A 285 -5.78 27.83 -8.19
N LEU A 286 -5.91 28.25 -6.95
CA LEU A 286 -7.18 28.34 -6.23
C LEU A 286 -7.61 29.79 -6.06
N ARG A 287 -8.91 30.03 -6.13
CA ARG A 287 -9.47 31.31 -5.70
C ARG A 287 -9.32 31.43 -4.17
N PRO A 288 -9.00 32.61 -3.63
CA PRO A 288 -8.80 32.79 -2.18
C PRO A 288 -9.97 32.30 -1.33
N GLU A 289 -11.19 32.39 -1.85
CA GLU A 289 -12.42 32.02 -1.14
C GLU A 289 -12.70 30.50 -1.16
N ALA A 290 -12.01 29.73 -2.02
CA ALA A 290 -12.33 28.31 -2.25
C ALA A 290 -12.13 27.44 -1.00
N THR A 291 -11.15 27.75 -0.17
CA THR A 291 -10.88 27.05 1.09
C THR A 291 -11.97 27.33 2.12
N ASN A 292 -12.40 28.57 2.24
CA ASN A 292 -13.49 28.95 3.16
C ASN A 292 -14.83 28.36 2.72
N GLU A 293 -15.09 28.26 1.42
CA GLU A 293 -16.29 27.60 0.89
C GLU A 293 -16.32 26.10 1.24
N GLU A 294 -15.16 25.44 1.14
CA GLU A 294 -15.09 24.01 1.50
C GLU A 294 -15.21 23.81 3.00
N LEU A 295 -14.55 24.63 3.79
CA LEU A 295 -14.66 24.60 5.24
C LEU A 295 -16.12 24.72 5.70
N LYS A 296 -16.87 25.69 5.17
CA LYS A 296 -18.31 25.84 5.43
C LYS A 296 -19.11 24.59 5.04
N LYS A 297 -18.76 24.00 3.91
CA LYS A 297 -19.43 22.78 3.44
C LYS A 297 -19.20 21.62 4.40
N ILE A 298 -17.99 21.43 4.89
CA ILE A 298 -17.65 20.39 5.89
C ILE A 298 -18.48 20.62 7.16
N PHE A 299 -18.51 21.86 7.67
CA PHE A 299 -19.31 22.18 8.87
C PHE A 299 -20.79 21.94 8.65
N ARG A 300 -21.32 22.29 7.48
CA ARG A 300 -22.75 22.14 7.17
C ARG A 300 -23.16 20.70 6.96
N ASP A 301 -22.39 19.93 6.22
CA ASP A 301 -22.80 18.63 5.71
C ASP A 301 -22.36 17.47 6.64
N GLU A 302 -21.22 17.63 7.35
CA GLU A 302 -20.62 16.54 8.11
C GLU A 302 -20.64 16.76 9.64
N ILE A 303 -20.43 18.00 10.10
CA ILE A 303 -20.31 18.28 11.54
C ILE A 303 -21.62 18.75 12.14
N PHE A 304 -22.31 19.69 11.50
CA PHE A 304 -23.52 20.32 12.00
C PHE A 304 -24.61 20.43 10.92
N SER A 305 -25.21 19.30 10.57
CA SER A 305 -26.29 19.23 9.55
C SER A 305 -27.61 19.83 10.04
N ASP A 306 -27.87 19.79 11.36
CA ASP A 306 -29.11 20.30 11.94
C ASP A 306 -29.11 21.84 11.99
N SER A 307 -30.23 22.45 11.62
CA SER A 307 -30.48 23.89 11.72
C SER A 307 -31.30 24.30 12.93
N LYS A 308 -31.63 23.35 13.80
CA LYS A 308 -32.54 23.55 14.96
C LYS A 308 -32.07 22.77 16.16
N ILE A 309 -32.07 23.40 17.31
CA ILE A 309 -31.79 22.78 18.61
C ILE A 309 -33.15 22.54 19.33
N LYS A 310 -33.42 21.31 19.76
CA LYS A 310 -34.52 20.94 20.59
C LYS A 310 -34.09 20.94 22.04
N LEU A 311 -34.59 21.90 22.84
CA LEU A 311 -34.29 21.98 24.26
C LEU A 311 -35.24 21.14 25.10
N SER A 312 -36.48 20.96 24.64
CA SER A 312 -37.50 20.09 25.20
C SER A 312 -38.54 19.77 24.14
N ASN A 313 -39.53 18.92 24.44
CA ASN A 313 -40.60 18.57 23.51
C ASN A 313 -41.40 19.79 22.97
N TYR A 314 -41.27 20.95 23.62
CA TYR A 314 -42.04 22.15 23.30
C TYR A 314 -41.21 23.36 22.88
N LYS A 315 -39.87 23.33 23.00
CA LYS A 315 -39.01 24.46 22.62
C LYS A 315 -37.98 24.05 21.59
N ILE A 316 -38.16 24.59 20.39
CA ILE A 316 -37.27 24.42 19.25
C ILE A 316 -36.71 25.80 18.93
N PHE A 317 -35.35 25.89 18.86
CA PHE A 317 -34.68 27.13 18.48
C PHE A 317 -34.03 26.93 17.12
N SER A 318 -34.25 27.87 16.22
CA SER A 318 -33.50 27.97 14.98
C SER A 318 -32.24 28.79 15.25
N TYR A 319 -31.13 28.42 14.62
CA TYR A 319 -29.89 29.15 14.69
C TYR A 319 -29.24 29.29 13.32
N GLY A 320 -28.47 30.37 13.13
CA GLY A 320 -27.58 30.54 11.99
C GLY A 320 -26.20 29.93 12.30
N ARG A 321 -25.46 29.63 11.28
CA ARG A 321 -24.05 29.17 11.37
C ARG A 321 -23.12 30.23 10.85
N MET A 322 -22.03 30.43 11.56
CA MET A 322 -20.90 31.25 11.10
C MET A 322 -19.62 30.43 11.19
N VAL A 323 -18.80 30.51 10.18
CA VAL A 323 -17.45 29.89 10.17
C VAL A 323 -16.47 31.00 9.83
N ASP A 324 -15.53 31.28 10.74
CA ASP A 324 -14.51 32.31 10.59
C ASP A 324 -15.11 33.68 10.16
N GLU A 325 -16.12 34.15 10.89
CA GLU A 325 -16.85 35.41 10.68
C GLU A 325 -17.70 35.46 9.39
N VAL A 326 -17.77 34.39 8.63
CA VAL A 326 -18.56 34.31 7.40
C VAL A 326 -19.84 33.53 7.65
N LEU A 327 -20.98 34.15 7.35
CA LEU A 327 -22.30 33.52 7.49
C LEU A 327 -22.43 32.32 6.53
N ASP A 328 -22.88 31.17 7.08
CA ASP A 328 -23.25 29.98 6.33
C ASP A 328 -24.73 29.72 6.45
N GLY A 329 -25.48 30.06 5.41
CA GLY A 329 -26.93 29.84 5.34
C GLY A 329 -27.75 31.10 5.61
N ARG A 330 -28.87 30.90 6.37
CA ARG A 330 -29.84 32.00 6.61
C ARG A 330 -29.45 32.80 7.84
N ASP A 331 -29.76 34.10 7.79
CA ASP A 331 -29.69 34.97 8.93
C ASP A 331 -30.65 34.50 10.02
N SER A 332 -30.28 34.64 11.28
CA SER A 332 -31.03 34.16 12.46
C SER A 332 -30.76 35.06 13.66
N ASP A 333 -31.65 35.06 14.61
CA ASP A 333 -31.50 35.84 15.86
C ASP A 333 -30.36 35.28 16.76
N MET A 334 -29.99 34.02 16.56
CA MET A 334 -28.92 33.34 17.31
C MET A 334 -28.00 32.60 16.35
N PHE A 335 -26.70 32.64 16.63
CA PHE A 335 -25.68 31.99 15.82
C PHE A 335 -24.82 31.04 16.62
N ILE A 336 -24.37 29.97 15.98
CA ILE A 336 -23.22 29.20 16.41
C ILE A 336 -22.05 29.63 15.51
N HIS A 337 -21.05 30.24 16.12
CA HIS A 337 -19.86 30.75 15.44
C HIS A 337 -18.69 29.82 15.70
N PHE A 338 -18.27 29.08 14.68
CA PHE A 338 -17.08 28.23 14.71
C PHE A 338 -15.85 29.07 14.36
N ILE A 339 -14.90 29.12 15.26
CA ILE A 339 -13.64 29.82 15.10
C ILE A 339 -12.57 28.76 14.88
N THR A 340 -12.03 28.71 13.65
CA THR A 340 -11.05 27.70 13.24
C THR A 340 -9.62 28.23 13.44
N PRO A 341 -8.60 27.35 13.38
CA PRO A 341 -7.19 27.79 13.39
C PRO A 341 -6.81 28.72 12.22
N LEU A 342 -7.65 28.84 11.20
CA LEU A 342 -7.44 29.78 10.08
C LEU A 342 -7.85 31.21 10.41
N ASN A 343 -8.61 31.40 11.48
CA ASN A 343 -9.08 32.72 11.87
C ASN A 343 -8.00 33.48 12.64
N ASN A 344 -7.84 34.76 12.32
CA ASN A 344 -6.90 35.63 12.99
C ASN A 344 -7.18 35.80 14.51
N LEU A 345 -8.42 35.56 14.94
CA LEU A 345 -8.78 35.58 16.37
C LEU A 345 -8.07 34.49 17.18
N MET A 346 -7.70 33.36 16.53
CA MET A 346 -6.95 32.29 17.20
C MET A 346 -5.56 32.69 17.63
N SER A 347 -4.97 33.67 16.97
CA SER A 347 -3.65 34.23 17.35
C SER A 347 -3.70 35.20 18.53
N THR A 348 -4.92 35.51 19.04
CA THR A 348 -5.12 36.43 20.13
C THR A 348 -5.18 35.73 21.49
N ALA A 349 -4.84 36.44 22.57
CA ALA A 349 -4.95 35.91 23.93
C ALA A 349 -6.39 35.51 24.25
N HIS A 350 -6.56 34.49 25.09
CA HIS A 350 -7.86 33.98 25.54
C HIS A 350 -8.80 35.07 26.05
N GLU A 351 -8.25 36.09 26.68
CA GLU A 351 -8.98 37.27 27.17
C GLU A 351 -9.69 38.03 26.04
N ASN A 352 -9.04 38.18 24.88
CA ASN A 352 -9.63 38.83 23.72
C ASN A 352 -10.81 38.02 23.14
N MET A 353 -10.72 36.70 23.17
CA MET A 353 -11.82 35.84 22.78
C MET A 353 -13.02 35.94 23.73
N CYS A 354 -12.80 36.03 25.02
CA CYS A 354 -13.85 36.29 25.99
C CYS A 354 -14.49 37.68 25.76
N MET A 355 -13.71 38.69 25.47
CA MET A 355 -14.24 40.02 25.11
C MET A 355 -15.06 39.98 23.80
N TYR A 356 -14.58 39.29 22.79
CA TYR A 356 -15.32 39.11 21.55
C TYR A 356 -16.68 38.46 21.80
N SER A 357 -16.73 37.36 22.55
CA SER A 357 -17.97 36.67 22.92
C SER A 357 -18.94 37.56 23.71
N MET A 358 -18.43 38.41 24.63
CA MET A 358 -19.27 39.35 25.38
C MET A 358 -19.87 40.46 24.49
N GLN A 359 -19.15 40.87 23.46
CA GLN A 359 -19.64 41.91 22.52
C GLN A 359 -20.69 41.34 21.54
N HIS A 360 -20.70 40.00 21.32
CA HIS A 360 -21.60 39.33 20.42
C HIS A 360 -22.54 38.39 21.17
N ALA A 361 -23.41 38.95 22.02
CA ALA A 361 -24.27 38.19 22.93
C ALA A 361 -25.25 37.21 22.25
N ASN A 362 -25.50 37.37 20.94
CA ASN A 362 -26.33 36.45 20.15
C ASN A 362 -25.54 35.34 19.46
N GLN A 363 -24.22 35.23 19.73
CA GLN A 363 -23.34 34.22 19.16
C GLN A 363 -22.82 33.28 20.24
N LEU A 364 -22.99 31.98 20.02
CA LEU A 364 -22.27 30.94 20.75
C LEU A 364 -20.95 30.65 20.03
N CYS A 365 -19.83 31.14 20.58
CA CYS A 365 -18.52 30.91 19.99
C CYS A 365 -18.01 29.51 20.36
N VAL A 366 -17.68 28.72 19.36
CA VAL A 366 -17.05 27.41 19.47
C VAL A 366 -15.64 27.52 18.88
N VAL A 367 -14.65 27.48 19.76
CA VAL A 367 -13.23 27.60 19.36
C VAL A 367 -12.66 26.22 19.17
N LEU A 368 -12.13 25.95 17.99
CA LEU A 368 -11.47 24.67 17.67
C LEU A 368 -10.04 24.67 18.20
N GLY A 369 -9.51 23.47 18.46
CA GLY A 369 -8.10 23.31 18.87
C GLY A 369 -7.11 23.78 17.80
N GLU A 370 -5.89 24.08 18.22
CA GLU A 370 -4.81 24.41 17.30
C GLU A 370 -4.47 23.21 16.40
N ASP A 371 -4.54 23.43 15.09
CA ASP A 371 -4.04 22.50 14.07
C ASP A 371 -3.14 23.27 13.10
N LYS A 372 -1.86 22.91 13.10
CA LYS A 372 -0.83 23.58 12.28
C LYS A 372 -0.95 23.26 10.79
N TYR A 373 -1.57 22.15 10.46
CA TYR A 373 -1.62 21.63 9.09
C TYR A 373 -2.96 21.87 8.41
N LEU A 374 -4.03 22.17 9.13
CA LEU A 374 -5.38 22.34 8.60
C LEU A 374 -5.42 23.26 7.36
N ALA A 375 -4.68 24.36 7.38
CA ALA A 375 -4.63 25.30 6.24
C ALA A 375 -4.02 24.66 5.00
N GLU A 376 -2.88 23.98 5.18
CA GLU A 376 -2.14 23.35 4.09
C GLU A 376 -2.92 22.17 3.52
N ASP A 377 -3.47 21.32 4.38
CA ASP A 377 -4.24 20.15 4.00
C ASP A 377 -5.52 20.54 3.24
N LEU A 378 -6.23 21.57 3.70
CA LEU A 378 -7.43 22.07 3.04
C LEU A 378 -7.13 22.65 1.65
N VAL A 379 -6.01 23.38 1.52
CA VAL A 379 -5.53 23.88 0.22
C VAL A 379 -5.19 22.73 -0.71
N MET A 380 -4.44 21.74 -0.22
CA MET A 380 -4.05 20.57 -1.03
C MET A 380 -5.26 19.73 -1.43
N PHE A 381 -6.20 19.51 -0.52
CA PHE A 381 -7.47 18.84 -0.81
C PHE A 381 -8.22 19.55 -1.95
N LYS A 382 -8.39 20.89 -1.88
CA LYS A 382 -9.10 21.65 -2.91
C LYS A 382 -8.37 21.66 -4.25
N LYS A 383 -7.05 21.74 -4.25
CA LYS A 383 -6.23 21.64 -5.47
C LYS A 383 -6.40 20.26 -6.12
N ALA A 384 -6.34 19.19 -5.34
CA ALA A 384 -6.55 17.83 -5.83
C ALA A 384 -7.99 17.64 -6.36
N ASP A 385 -9.00 18.14 -5.66
CA ASP A 385 -10.40 18.09 -6.07
C ASP A 385 -10.64 18.80 -7.41
N LYS A 386 -10.04 19.97 -7.59
CA LYS A 386 -10.12 20.73 -8.86
C LYS A 386 -9.43 19.98 -10.00
N CYS A 387 -8.25 19.41 -9.78
CA CYS A 387 -7.55 18.58 -10.76
C CYS A 387 -8.38 17.36 -11.14
N LEU A 388 -8.95 16.65 -10.16
CA LEU A 388 -9.78 15.47 -10.37
C LEU A 388 -11.03 15.82 -11.22
N THR A 389 -11.72 16.90 -10.86
CA THR A 389 -12.91 17.37 -11.61
C THR A 389 -12.57 17.69 -13.07
N ARG A 390 -11.41 18.31 -13.34
CA ARG A 390 -10.93 18.61 -14.68
C ARG A 390 -10.65 17.34 -15.48
N LEU A 391 -10.02 16.33 -14.90
CA LEU A 391 -9.72 15.06 -15.57
C LEU A 391 -10.98 14.23 -15.84
N LEU A 392 -11.91 14.19 -14.90
CA LEU A 392 -13.19 13.50 -15.07
C LEU A 392 -13.99 14.12 -16.22
N SER A 393 -13.96 15.45 -16.38
CA SER A 393 -14.65 16.15 -17.48
C SER A 393 -14.06 15.86 -18.86
N ARG A 394 -12.79 15.46 -18.93
CA ARG A 394 -12.07 15.15 -20.17
C ARG A 394 -12.09 13.67 -20.54
N ASN A 395 -12.64 12.81 -19.68
CA ASN A 395 -12.60 11.35 -19.81
C ASN A 395 -11.15 10.83 -20.00
N ASP A 396 -10.24 11.44 -19.26
CA ASP A 396 -8.80 11.22 -19.32
C ASP A 396 -8.38 9.97 -18.51
N ASP A 397 -7.10 9.59 -18.59
CA ASP A 397 -6.51 8.36 -18.07
C ASP A 397 -6.99 7.98 -16.65
N GLY A 398 -7.67 6.84 -16.54
CA GLY A 398 -8.23 6.34 -15.27
C GLY A 398 -7.16 6.10 -14.17
N TYR A 399 -5.90 5.83 -14.55
CA TYR A 399 -4.81 5.69 -13.59
C TYR A 399 -4.46 7.02 -12.91
N ARG A 400 -4.39 8.12 -13.68
CA ARG A 400 -4.17 9.46 -13.11
C ARG A 400 -5.31 9.90 -12.21
N GLN A 401 -6.55 9.59 -12.61
CA GLN A 401 -7.74 9.86 -11.78
C GLN A 401 -7.66 9.11 -10.45
N GLN A 402 -7.20 7.85 -10.46
CA GLN A 402 -7.05 7.06 -9.24
C GLN A 402 -6.00 7.68 -8.30
N ILE A 403 -4.82 8.05 -8.82
CA ILE A 403 -3.75 8.66 -8.01
C ILE A 403 -4.24 9.97 -7.36
N ILE A 404 -4.91 10.84 -8.12
CA ILE A 404 -5.40 12.11 -7.59
C ILE A 404 -6.50 11.87 -6.55
N SER A 405 -7.38 10.88 -6.79
CA SER A 405 -8.41 10.49 -5.82
C SER A 405 -7.79 9.99 -4.51
N ASP A 406 -6.73 9.19 -4.59
CA ASP A 406 -6.05 8.68 -3.41
C ASP A 406 -5.32 9.82 -2.65
N LYS A 407 -4.64 10.71 -3.34
CA LYS A 407 -4.03 11.92 -2.74
C LYS A 407 -5.09 12.84 -2.10
N ARG A 408 -6.24 13.01 -2.73
CA ARG A 408 -7.37 13.76 -2.15
C ARG A 408 -7.90 13.14 -0.85
N ARG A 409 -7.86 11.81 -0.71
CA ARG A 409 -8.35 11.10 0.50
C ARG A 409 -7.38 11.16 1.67
N VAL A 410 -6.10 11.37 1.40
CA VAL A 410 -5.05 11.46 2.43
C VAL A 410 -4.99 12.85 3.04
N ASN A 411 -5.27 13.89 2.27
CA ASN A 411 -5.41 15.28 2.74
C ASN A 411 -6.86 15.56 3.13
#